data_00f4fb05a649dfa1b325823da14c0680
#
_entry.id   00f4fb05a649dfa1b325823da14c0680
#
_cell.length_a   1.000
_cell.length_b   1.000
_cell.length_c   1.000
_cell.angle_alpha   90.00
_cell.angle_beta   90.00
_cell.angle_gamma   90.00
#
_symmetry.space_group_name_H-M   'P 1'
#
loop_
_entity.id
_entity.type
_entity.pdbx_description
1 polymer ?
#
loop_
_entity_poly.entity_id
_entity_poly.type
_entity_poly.pdbx_seq_one_letter_code
_entity_poly.pdbx_strand_id
1 'polypeptide(L)'
;MNEKILIVDDEQSIADLVEVYLQNEGFQVRKFYNAAEALACVEKEELSLAILDVMLPDMDGFTLCRKIRENHLFPIIMLTARVEDIDKITGLTLGADDYITKPFNPLELTARVKTQLRRYIQYNTAAQPGSACQNPADEISIRGLFISKSSHKCFLNEAELTVTPIEFNILWYLCEHRGSVISSEELFSAVWGEAYLDSNNTVMTHIARLREKMKEPPRKPKFIKTVWGVGYTIE
;
A
#
# COMPACT_ATOMS: atom_id res chain seq x y z
N MET A 1 -1.40 -19.18 -11.80
CA MET A 1 -1.79 -17.87 -11.35
C MET A 1 -1.78 -16.95 -12.55
N ASN A 2 -2.75 -16.04 -12.68
CA ASN A 2 -2.87 -15.22 -13.90
C ASN A 2 -2.59 -13.74 -13.62
N GLU A 3 -1.95 -13.49 -12.47
CA GLU A 3 -1.65 -12.14 -11.99
C GLU A 3 -0.53 -11.53 -12.83
N LYS A 4 -0.80 -10.30 -13.30
CA LYS A 4 0.15 -9.52 -14.10
C LYS A 4 0.87 -8.51 -13.20
N ILE A 5 2.19 -8.56 -13.22
CA ILE A 5 3.06 -7.68 -12.45
C ILE A 5 3.79 -6.73 -13.40
N LEU A 6 3.69 -5.44 -13.13
CA LEU A 6 4.45 -4.41 -13.83
C LEU A 6 5.81 -4.24 -13.14
N ILE A 7 6.88 -4.20 -13.91
CA ILE A 7 8.23 -3.83 -13.45
C ILE A 7 8.67 -2.60 -14.26
N VAL A 8 9.12 -1.55 -13.56
CA VAL A 8 9.70 -0.36 -14.17
C VAL A 8 11.02 -0.05 -13.48
N ASP A 9 12.12 -0.27 -14.17
CA ASP A 9 13.48 -0.05 -13.68
C ASP A 9 14.40 0.22 -14.89
N ASP A 10 15.14 1.29 -14.89
CA ASP A 10 16.05 1.65 -16.01
C ASP A 10 17.28 0.76 -16.07
N GLU A 11 17.64 0.11 -14.95
CA GLU A 11 18.68 -0.92 -14.91
C GLU A 11 18.15 -2.27 -15.43
N GLN A 12 18.43 -2.57 -16.71
CA GLN A 12 17.97 -3.80 -17.37
C GLN A 12 18.32 -5.07 -16.58
N SER A 13 19.52 -5.12 -16.00
CA SER A 13 19.99 -6.25 -15.21
C SER A 13 19.13 -6.53 -13.97
N ILE A 14 18.64 -5.48 -13.31
CA ILE A 14 17.74 -5.58 -12.16
C ILE A 14 16.35 -6.02 -12.62
N ALA A 15 15.81 -5.36 -13.65
CA ALA A 15 14.52 -5.71 -14.21
C ALA A 15 14.47 -7.17 -14.72
N ASP A 16 15.53 -7.65 -15.40
CA ASP A 16 15.66 -9.02 -15.88
C ASP A 16 15.74 -10.02 -14.72
N LEU A 17 16.53 -9.71 -13.70
CA LEU A 17 16.64 -10.54 -12.50
C LEU A 17 15.28 -10.71 -11.81
N VAL A 18 14.58 -9.60 -11.57
CA VAL A 18 13.26 -9.61 -10.93
C VAL A 18 12.24 -10.38 -11.77
N GLU A 19 12.24 -10.18 -13.09
CA GLU A 19 11.38 -10.91 -14.02
C GLU A 19 11.55 -12.42 -13.90
N VAL A 20 12.80 -12.93 -13.92
CA VAL A 20 13.08 -14.37 -13.81
C VAL A 20 12.53 -14.95 -12.51
N TYR A 21 12.73 -14.27 -11.39
CA TYR A 21 12.22 -14.74 -10.09
C TYR A 21 10.70 -14.75 -10.04
N LEU A 22 10.03 -13.73 -10.58
CA LEU A 22 8.58 -13.67 -10.60
C LEU A 22 7.95 -14.67 -11.57
N GLN A 23 8.56 -14.88 -12.74
CA GLN A 23 8.11 -15.90 -13.70
C GLN A 23 8.24 -17.32 -13.15
N ASN A 24 9.31 -17.62 -12.38
CA ASN A 24 9.48 -18.90 -11.70
C ASN A 24 8.38 -19.17 -10.66
N GLU A 25 7.73 -18.13 -10.15
CA GLU A 25 6.58 -18.24 -9.26
C GLU A 25 5.23 -18.26 -10.00
N GLY A 26 5.26 -18.25 -11.34
CA GLY A 26 4.09 -18.35 -12.20
C GLY A 26 3.37 -17.03 -12.47
N PHE A 27 3.99 -15.89 -12.19
CA PHE A 27 3.44 -14.58 -12.51
C PHE A 27 3.69 -14.19 -13.96
N GLN A 28 2.77 -13.44 -14.56
CA GLN A 28 3.00 -12.76 -15.83
C GLN A 28 3.68 -11.42 -15.57
N VAL A 29 4.74 -11.11 -16.30
CA VAL A 29 5.50 -9.88 -16.12
C VAL A 29 5.36 -8.95 -17.34
N ARG A 30 5.16 -7.66 -17.07
CA ARG A 30 5.28 -6.55 -18.02
C ARG A 30 6.44 -5.69 -17.57
N LYS A 31 7.47 -5.57 -18.40
CA LYS A 31 8.72 -4.90 -18.05
C LYS A 31 8.95 -3.68 -18.94
N PHE A 32 9.25 -2.55 -18.33
CA PHE A 32 9.56 -1.28 -18.98
C PHE A 32 10.77 -0.63 -18.31
N TYR A 33 11.45 0.22 -19.08
CA TYR A 33 12.68 0.90 -18.66
C TYR A 33 12.48 2.41 -18.50
N ASN A 34 11.28 2.91 -18.70
CA ASN A 34 10.87 4.29 -18.54
C ASN A 34 9.41 4.40 -18.10
N ALA A 35 9.06 5.54 -17.51
CA ALA A 35 7.73 5.77 -16.96
C ALA A 35 6.65 5.96 -18.04
N ALA A 36 7.00 6.54 -19.19
CA ALA A 36 6.02 6.82 -20.24
C ALA A 36 5.42 5.55 -20.84
N GLU A 37 6.24 4.55 -21.14
CA GLU A 37 5.77 3.24 -21.64
C GLU A 37 5.00 2.48 -20.57
N ALA A 38 5.45 2.56 -19.32
CA ALA A 38 4.76 1.95 -18.19
C ALA A 38 3.35 2.51 -18.00
N LEU A 39 3.16 3.84 -18.06
CA LEU A 39 1.84 4.48 -17.98
C LEU A 39 0.94 4.03 -19.14
N ALA A 40 1.45 3.96 -20.36
CA ALA A 40 0.68 3.48 -21.51
C ALA A 40 0.25 2.01 -21.37
N CYS A 41 1.01 1.18 -20.65
CA CYS A 41 0.63 -0.18 -20.31
C CYS A 41 -0.47 -0.20 -19.24
N VAL A 42 -0.33 0.61 -18.16
CA VAL A 42 -1.31 0.72 -17.07
C VAL A 42 -2.70 1.12 -17.57
N GLU A 43 -2.77 1.99 -18.59
CA GLU A 43 -4.04 2.42 -19.20
C GLU A 43 -4.72 1.31 -20.03
N LYS A 44 -3.97 0.31 -20.50
CA LYS A 44 -4.45 -0.71 -21.46
C LYS A 44 -4.65 -2.09 -20.88
N GLU A 45 -3.90 -2.41 -19.83
CA GLU A 45 -3.90 -3.75 -19.23
C GLU A 45 -4.34 -3.70 -17.77
N GLU A 46 -5.11 -4.72 -17.37
CA GLU A 46 -5.38 -4.95 -15.95
C GLU A 46 -4.13 -5.54 -15.28
N LEU A 47 -3.60 -4.81 -14.33
CA LEU A 47 -2.43 -5.17 -13.54
C LEU A 47 -2.84 -5.53 -12.12
N SER A 48 -2.09 -6.44 -11.51
CA SER A 48 -2.34 -6.91 -10.14
C SER A 48 -1.38 -6.31 -9.12
N LEU A 49 -0.19 -5.86 -9.57
CA LEU A 49 0.83 -5.22 -8.74
C LEU A 49 1.84 -4.48 -9.63
N ALA A 50 2.43 -3.40 -9.11
CA ALA A 50 3.57 -2.74 -9.75
C ALA A 50 4.81 -2.70 -8.84
N ILE A 51 5.97 -2.86 -9.45
CA ILE A 51 7.30 -2.66 -8.85
C ILE A 51 7.94 -1.50 -9.61
N LEU A 52 8.24 -0.41 -8.92
CA LEU A 52 8.70 0.82 -9.55
C LEU A 52 10.04 1.26 -8.95
N ASP A 53 11.03 1.51 -9.79
CA ASP A 53 12.23 2.21 -9.33
C ASP A 53 11.92 3.70 -9.09
N VAL A 54 12.57 4.26 -8.08
CA VAL A 54 12.52 5.69 -7.77
C VAL A 54 13.24 6.50 -8.85
N MET A 55 14.38 6.02 -9.35
CA MET A 55 15.23 6.74 -10.28
C MET A 55 14.97 6.27 -11.72
N LEU A 56 14.05 6.91 -12.44
CA LEU A 56 13.79 6.65 -13.85
C LEU A 56 14.25 7.83 -14.72
N PRO A 57 14.59 7.59 -15.99
CA PRO A 57 15.25 8.61 -16.83
C PRO A 57 14.32 9.74 -17.29
N ASP A 58 13.04 9.50 -17.40
CA ASP A 58 12.04 10.42 -17.96
C ASP A 58 11.12 11.06 -16.90
N MET A 59 10.91 10.36 -15.78
CA MET A 59 10.06 10.82 -14.69
C MET A 59 10.47 10.09 -13.41
N ASP A 60 10.54 10.78 -12.26
CA ASP A 60 10.80 10.09 -11.01
C ASP A 60 9.67 9.08 -10.68
N GLY A 61 10.06 7.93 -10.08
CA GLY A 61 9.13 6.84 -9.80
C GLY A 61 8.01 7.21 -8.83
N PHE A 62 8.19 8.23 -8.01
CA PHE A 62 7.15 8.73 -7.11
C PHE A 62 6.05 9.46 -7.87
N THR A 63 6.44 10.26 -8.86
CA THR A 63 5.47 10.90 -9.77
C THR A 63 4.73 9.86 -10.59
N LEU A 64 5.40 8.79 -11.05
CA LEU A 64 4.78 7.65 -11.71
C LEU A 64 3.75 6.97 -10.77
N CYS A 65 4.15 6.67 -9.54
CA CYS A 65 3.28 6.07 -8.52
C CYS A 65 2.03 6.92 -8.28
N ARG A 66 2.17 8.25 -8.12
CA ARG A 66 1.06 9.16 -7.93
C ARG A 66 0.08 9.14 -9.12
N LYS A 67 0.58 9.18 -10.35
CA LYS A 67 -0.26 9.10 -11.57
C LYS A 67 -1.03 7.78 -11.63
N ILE A 68 -0.39 6.66 -11.31
CA ILE A 68 -1.07 5.36 -11.23
C ILE A 68 -2.19 5.40 -10.18
N ARG A 69 -1.93 6.01 -9.03
CA ARG A 69 -2.90 6.12 -7.92
C ARG A 69 -4.12 7.00 -8.21
N GLU A 70 -4.08 7.84 -9.22
CA GLU A 70 -5.27 8.60 -9.64
C GLU A 70 -6.43 7.69 -10.04
N ASN A 71 -6.14 6.51 -10.62
CA ASN A 71 -7.16 5.61 -11.15
C ASN A 71 -7.05 4.15 -10.68
N HIS A 72 -5.98 3.76 -9.98
CA HIS A 72 -5.71 2.36 -9.66
C HIS A 72 -5.35 2.16 -8.18
N LEU A 73 -5.86 1.07 -7.60
CA LEU A 73 -5.67 0.69 -6.19
C LEU A 73 -4.82 -0.59 -6.01
N PHE A 74 -4.33 -1.19 -7.09
CA PHE A 74 -3.45 -2.37 -6.97
C PHE A 74 -2.16 -2.03 -6.20
N PRO A 75 -1.55 -2.99 -5.48
CA PRO A 75 -0.35 -2.73 -4.69
C PRO A 75 0.82 -2.21 -5.52
N ILE A 76 1.57 -1.26 -4.94
CA ILE A 76 2.79 -0.71 -5.52
C ILE A 76 3.94 -0.86 -4.53
N ILE A 77 5.01 -1.51 -4.97
CA ILE A 77 6.29 -1.64 -4.25
C ILE A 77 7.31 -0.71 -4.91
N MET A 78 7.92 0.18 -4.13
CA MET A 78 8.99 1.04 -4.63
C MET A 78 10.35 0.42 -4.37
N LEU A 79 11.24 0.47 -5.36
CA LEU A 79 12.66 0.17 -5.22
C LEU A 79 13.42 1.48 -5.06
N THR A 80 14.29 1.58 -4.03
CA THR A 80 15.03 2.82 -3.75
C THR A 80 16.50 2.51 -3.42
N ALA A 81 17.41 3.37 -3.88
CA ALA A 81 18.84 3.25 -3.58
C ALA A 81 19.20 3.76 -2.16
N ARG A 82 18.35 4.55 -1.49
CA ARG A 82 18.66 5.19 -0.21
C ARG A 82 17.49 5.19 0.76
N VAL A 83 17.80 4.88 2.01
CA VAL A 83 16.87 5.06 3.14
C VAL A 83 16.51 6.55 3.33
N GLU A 84 17.45 7.47 3.06
CA GLU A 84 17.25 8.93 3.13
C GLU A 84 16.22 9.45 2.11
N ASP A 85 16.03 8.75 0.99
CA ASP A 85 14.98 9.08 0.02
C ASP A 85 13.59 8.75 0.61
N ILE A 86 13.50 7.71 1.44
CA ILE A 86 12.28 7.40 2.22
C ILE A 86 12.01 8.51 3.25
N ASP A 87 13.03 9.09 3.86
CA ASP A 87 12.88 10.19 4.83
C ASP A 87 12.46 11.52 4.18
N LYS A 88 12.92 11.81 2.97
CA LYS A 88 12.43 12.95 2.17
C LYS A 88 10.98 12.80 1.72
N ILE A 89 10.52 11.55 1.62
CA ILE A 89 9.15 11.18 1.24
C ILE A 89 8.16 11.44 2.38
N THR A 90 8.59 11.58 3.64
CA THR A 90 7.70 11.93 4.76
C THR A 90 7.00 13.29 4.61
N GLY A 91 7.41 14.10 3.63
CA GLY A 91 6.69 15.32 3.21
C GLY A 91 5.75 15.14 2.01
N LEU A 92 5.81 14.01 1.31
CA LEU A 92 5.06 13.77 0.08
C LEU A 92 4.29 12.44 0.19
N THR A 93 3.00 12.51 0.31
CA THR A 93 2.01 11.41 0.35
C THR A 93 1.95 10.62 -0.98
N LEU A 94 2.89 9.70 -1.22
CA LEU A 94 3.19 9.21 -2.58
C LEU A 94 2.48 7.94 -3.06
N GLY A 95 1.60 7.31 -2.30
CA GLY A 95 0.74 6.22 -2.82
C GLY A 95 1.33 4.81 -2.84
N ALA A 96 2.62 4.56 -2.57
CA ALA A 96 3.19 3.22 -2.52
C ALA A 96 2.74 2.43 -1.27
N ASP A 97 2.63 1.11 -1.37
CA ASP A 97 2.21 0.23 -0.29
C ASP A 97 3.40 -0.38 0.46
N ASP A 98 4.56 -0.47 -0.20
CA ASP A 98 5.79 -0.98 0.40
C ASP A 98 7.03 -0.38 -0.27
N TYR A 99 8.20 -0.49 0.42
CA TYR A 99 9.48 0.02 -0.04
C TYR A 99 10.57 -1.03 0.20
N ILE A 100 11.46 -1.20 -0.80
CA ILE A 100 12.60 -2.09 -0.72
C ILE A 100 13.85 -1.32 -1.12
N THR A 101 14.88 -1.35 -0.28
CA THR A 101 16.15 -0.69 -0.56
C THR A 101 17.05 -1.54 -1.45
N LYS A 102 17.64 -0.93 -2.48
CA LYS A 102 18.72 -1.53 -3.27
C LYS A 102 20.05 -1.42 -2.49
N PRO A 103 20.91 -2.47 -2.46
CA PRO A 103 20.69 -3.79 -3.07
C PRO A 103 19.75 -4.65 -2.22
N PHE A 104 18.88 -5.43 -2.87
CA PHE A 104 17.91 -6.30 -2.21
C PHE A 104 18.13 -7.77 -2.57
N ASN A 105 17.60 -8.65 -1.73
CA ASN A 105 17.52 -10.07 -2.03
C ASN A 105 16.27 -10.33 -2.92
N PRO A 106 16.43 -10.92 -4.13
CA PRO A 106 15.28 -11.20 -5.00
C PRO A 106 14.22 -12.11 -4.35
N LEU A 107 14.62 -13.02 -3.45
CA LEU A 107 13.67 -13.85 -2.70
C LEU A 107 12.84 -13.02 -1.71
N GLU A 108 13.43 -11.99 -1.08
CA GLU A 108 12.71 -11.06 -0.22
C GLU A 108 11.67 -10.28 -1.02
N LEU A 109 12.07 -9.70 -2.16
CA LEU A 109 11.15 -9.01 -3.05
C LEU A 109 9.98 -9.92 -3.47
N THR A 110 10.28 -11.15 -3.87
CA THR A 110 9.26 -12.12 -4.26
C THR A 110 8.30 -12.46 -3.12
N ALA A 111 8.79 -12.60 -1.90
CA ALA A 111 7.95 -12.85 -0.72
C ALA A 111 7.00 -11.66 -0.45
N ARG A 112 7.50 -10.42 -0.56
CA ARG A 112 6.69 -9.20 -0.42
C ARG A 112 5.64 -9.09 -1.50
N VAL A 113 5.98 -9.37 -2.76
CA VAL A 113 5.03 -9.42 -3.89
C VAL A 113 3.89 -10.39 -3.60
N LYS A 114 4.21 -11.63 -3.19
CA LYS A 114 3.20 -12.64 -2.83
C LYS A 114 2.29 -12.17 -1.69
N THR A 115 2.87 -11.54 -0.68
CA THR A 115 2.13 -11.04 0.47
C THR A 115 1.17 -9.91 0.07
N GLN A 116 1.63 -8.95 -0.72
CA GLN A 116 0.81 -7.85 -1.22
C GLN A 116 -0.32 -8.33 -2.14
N LEU A 117 -0.01 -9.25 -3.07
CA LEU A 117 -1.00 -9.84 -3.96
C LEU A 117 -2.08 -10.63 -3.20
N ARG A 118 -1.69 -11.45 -2.22
CA ARG A 118 -2.65 -12.20 -1.40
C ARG A 118 -3.65 -11.27 -0.73
N ARG A 119 -3.19 -10.15 -0.15
CA ARG A 119 -4.06 -9.14 0.46
C ARG A 119 -4.98 -8.47 -0.54
N TYR A 120 -4.43 -8.09 -1.70
CA TYR A 120 -5.18 -7.44 -2.76
C TYR A 120 -6.30 -8.33 -3.31
N ILE A 121 -6.00 -9.63 -3.52
CA ILE A 121 -6.99 -10.61 -4.00
C ILE A 121 -8.06 -10.84 -2.92
N GLN A 122 -7.68 -10.99 -1.66
CA GLN A 122 -8.65 -11.13 -0.55
C GLN A 122 -9.55 -9.91 -0.45
N TYR A 123 -8.98 -8.71 -0.58
CA TYR A 123 -9.72 -7.45 -0.61
C TYR A 123 -10.76 -7.41 -1.73
N ASN A 124 -10.36 -7.74 -2.96
CA ASN A 124 -11.26 -7.71 -4.12
C ASN A 124 -12.31 -8.83 -4.09
N THR A 125 -11.97 -10.00 -3.57
CA THR A 125 -12.91 -11.14 -3.47
C THR A 125 -14.02 -10.85 -2.46
N ALA A 126 -13.69 -10.21 -1.33
CA ALA A 126 -14.67 -9.82 -0.33
C ALA A 126 -15.59 -8.68 -0.80
N ALA A 127 -15.12 -7.83 -1.73
CA ALA A 127 -15.91 -6.73 -2.28
C ALA A 127 -16.99 -7.16 -3.30
N GLN A 128 -17.07 -8.44 -3.69
CA GLN A 128 -18.11 -8.92 -4.63
C GLN A 128 -19.49 -9.01 -3.97
N PRO A 129 -20.56 -8.47 -4.62
CA PRO A 129 -21.91 -8.56 -4.10
C PRO A 129 -22.39 -10.02 -4.15
N GLY A 130 -22.58 -10.63 -2.99
CA GLY A 130 -23.06 -12.02 -2.85
C GLY A 130 -22.47 -12.79 -1.67
N SER A 131 -21.42 -12.29 -1.03
CA SER A 131 -20.74 -12.94 0.09
C SER A 131 -21.21 -12.44 1.49
N ALA A 132 -22.32 -11.74 1.55
CA ALA A 132 -22.80 -11.11 2.79
C ALA A 132 -23.46 -12.13 3.75
N CYS A 133 -22.66 -12.90 4.46
CA CYS A 133 -23.01 -13.23 5.84
C CYS A 133 -22.69 -11.99 6.68
N GLN A 134 -23.70 -11.18 7.00
CA GLN A 134 -23.58 -10.04 7.91
C GLN A 134 -23.27 -10.58 9.32
N ASN A 135 -21.99 -10.65 9.64
CA ASN A 135 -21.56 -10.91 11.01
C ASN A 135 -21.36 -9.52 11.66
N PRO A 136 -22.12 -9.16 12.72
CA PRO A 136 -21.97 -7.85 13.37
C PRO A 136 -20.54 -7.57 13.86
N ALA A 137 -19.72 -8.62 14.03
CA ALA A 137 -18.30 -8.51 14.36
C ALA A 137 -17.42 -7.97 13.22
N ASP A 138 -17.95 -7.95 11.98
CA ASP A 138 -17.21 -7.50 10.80
C ASP A 138 -17.52 -6.03 10.43
N GLU A 139 -18.26 -5.32 11.26
CA GLU A 139 -18.64 -3.93 11.03
C GLU A 139 -18.30 -3.06 12.24
N ILE A 140 -17.66 -1.94 12.01
CA ILE A 140 -17.33 -0.97 13.06
C ILE A 140 -17.89 0.39 12.64
N SER A 141 -18.61 1.04 13.58
CA SER A 141 -19.10 2.42 13.39
C SER A 141 -18.59 3.32 14.52
N ILE A 142 -17.85 4.37 14.15
CA ILE A 142 -17.22 5.31 15.10
C ILE A 142 -17.31 6.73 14.55
N ARG A 143 -18.03 7.63 15.20
CA ARG A 143 -18.06 9.08 14.90
C ARG A 143 -18.31 9.40 13.41
N GLY A 144 -19.20 8.66 12.75
CA GLY A 144 -19.50 8.83 11.32
C GLY A 144 -18.56 8.07 10.37
N LEU A 145 -17.51 7.43 10.88
CA LEU A 145 -16.74 6.42 10.14
C LEU A 145 -17.49 5.08 10.26
N PHE A 146 -17.83 4.49 9.12
CA PHE A 146 -18.30 3.11 8.99
C PHE A 146 -17.29 2.31 8.20
N ILE A 147 -16.88 1.16 8.71
CA ILE A 147 -15.94 0.26 8.06
C ILE A 147 -16.46 -1.17 8.16
N SER A 148 -16.49 -1.87 7.04
CA SER A 148 -16.97 -3.25 6.94
C SER A 148 -15.87 -4.15 6.39
N LYS A 149 -15.46 -5.13 7.18
CA LYS A 149 -14.43 -6.11 6.83
C LYS A 149 -14.91 -7.09 5.77
N SER A 150 -16.18 -7.48 5.82
CA SER A 150 -16.77 -8.42 4.86
C SER A 150 -16.91 -7.83 3.46
N SER A 151 -17.21 -6.52 3.34
CA SER A 151 -17.33 -5.83 2.05
C SER A 151 -16.08 -5.03 1.67
N HIS A 152 -15.11 -4.89 2.58
CA HIS A 152 -13.93 -4.02 2.46
C HIS A 152 -14.26 -2.56 2.08
N LYS A 153 -15.39 -2.07 2.56
CA LYS A 153 -15.85 -0.70 2.31
C LYS A 153 -15.69 0.18 3.53
N CYS A 154 -15.33 1.42 3.27
CA CYS A 154 -15.26 2.48 4.25
C CYS A 154 -16.15 3.64 3.83
N PHE A 155 -16.88 4.23 4.79
CA PHE A 155 -17.65 5.45 4.60
C PHE A 155 -17.32 6.43 5.72
N LEU A 156 -17.17 7.69 5.39
CA LEU A 156 -17.01 8.76 6.37
C LEU A 156 -18.12 9.80 6.16
N ASN A 157 -19.00 9.96 7.15
CA ASN A 157 -20.18 10.81 7.08
C ASN A 157 -21.00 10.54 5.80
N GLU A 158 -21.32 9.26 5.57
CA GLU A 158 -22.10 8.74 4.43
C GLU A 158 -21.39 8.84 3.06
N ALA A 159 -20.23 9.51 2.96
CA ALA A 159 -19.43 9.53 1.75
C ALA A 159 -18.46 8.33 1.71
N GLU A 160 -18.38 7.66 0.55
CA GLU A 160 -17.45 6.55 0.37
C GLU A 160 -16.00 7.05 0.46
N LEU A 161 -15.21 6.37 1.30
CA LEU A 161 -13.80 6.64 1.51
C LEU A 161 -12.97 5.60 0.72
N THR A 162 -12.42 6.01 -0.42
CA THR A 162 -11.59 5.15 -1.26
C THR A 162 -10.21 4.96 -0.64
N VAL A 163 -9.92 3.75 -0.18
CA VAL A 163 -8.65 3.38 0.48
C VAL A 163 -7.99 2.21 -0.24
N THR A 164 -6.65 2.14 -0.16
CA THR A 164 -5.91 0.96 -0.63
C THR A 164 -6.08 -0.19 0.37
N PRO A 165 -5.80 -1.46 -0.02
CA PRO A 165 -5.87 -2.59 0.91
C PRO A 165 -5.06 -2.41 2.19
N ILE A 166 -3.86 -1.81 2.10
CA ILE A 166 -3.01 -1.52 3.26
C ILE A 166 -3.66 -0.45 4.15
N GLU A 167 -4.15 0.64 3.57
CA GLU A 167 -4.83 1.71 4.31
C GLU A 167 -6.09 1.19 5.01
N PHE A 168 -6.85 0.30 4.34
CA PHE A 168 -8.00 -0.37 4.94
C PHE A 168 -7.59 -1.19 6.18
N ASN A 169 -6.55 -2.02 6.04
CA ASN A 169 -6.09 -2.88 7.14
C ASN A 169 -5.55 -2.07 8.32
N ILE A 170 -4.84 -0.97 8.06
CA ILE A 170 -4.40 -0.03 9.12
C ILE A 170 -5.61 0.56 9.84
N LEU A 171 -6.57 1.08 9.09
CA LEU A 171 -7.76 1.72 9.66
C LEU A 171 -8.61 0.70 10.46
N TRP A 172 -8.79 -0.51 9.90
CA TRP A 172 -9.47 -1.60 10.59
C TRP A 172 -8.80 -1.95 11.90
N TYR A 173 -7.48 -2.20 11.89
CA TYR A 173 -6.73 -2.59 13.08
C TYR A 173 -6.81 -1.54 14.18
N LEU A 174 -6.68 -0.27 13.84
CA LEU A 174 -6.82 0.83 14.80
C LEU A 174 -8.25 0.95 15.36
N CYS A 175 -9.26 0.72 14.54
CA CYS A 175 -10.67 0.72 14.99
C CYS A 175 -11.00 -0.47 15.91
N GLU A 176 -10.48 -1.64 15.60
CA GLU A 176 -10.64 -2.86 16.41
C GLU A 176 -10.00 -2.71 17.81
N HIS A 177 -8.86 -1.99 17.87
CA HIS A 177 -8.15 -1.69 19.13
C HIS A 177 -8.44 -0.27 19.64
N ARG A 178 -9.67 0.22 19.42
CA ARG A 178 -10.11 1.54 19.83
C ARG A 178 -9.79 1.83 21.29
N GLY A 179 -9.26 3.01 21.58
CA GLY A 179 -8.89 3.46 22.93
C GLY A 179 -7.50 3.00 23.40
N SER A 180 -6.87 2.05 22.68
CA SER A 180 -5.50 1.64 22.93
C SER A 180 -4.53 2.44 22.07
N VAL A 181 -3.30 2.61 22.53
CA VAL A 181 -2.22 3.19 21.74
C VAL A 181 -1.43 2.05 21.11
N ILE A 182 -1.41 2.00 19.78
CA ILE A 182 -0.74 0.97 18.99
C ILE A 182 0.59 1.53 18.50
N SER A 183 1.70 0.85 18.79
CA SER A 183 3.02 1.26 18.32
C SER A 183 3.15 1.10 16.80
N SER A 184 4.08 1.84 16.18
CA SER A 184 4.38 1.68 14.75
C SER A 184 4.86 0.26 14.43
N GLU A 185 5.63 -0.35 15.33
CA GLU A 185 6.11 -1.73 15.21
C GLU A 185 4.96 -2.75 15.25
N GLU A 186 4.06 -2.61 16.23
CA GLU A 186 2.89 -3.48 16.35
C GLU A 186 1.98 -3.35 15.13
N LEU A 187 1.69 -2.11 14.71
CA LEU A 187 0.86 -1.83 13.54
C LEU A 187 1.47 -2.39 12.26
N PHE A 188 2.79 -2.23 12.08
CA PHE A 188 3.51 -2.79 10.94
C PHE A 188 3.43 -4.32 10.95
N SER A 189 3.79 -4.96 12.06
CA SER A 189 3.76 -6.42 12.16
C SER A 189 2.36 -7.01 11.93
N ALA A 190 1.31 -6.36 12.45
CA ALA A 190 -0.06 -6.78 12.27
C ALA A 190 -0.54 -6.62 10.80
N VAL A 191 -0.17 -5.51 10.15
CA VAL A 191 -0.66 -5.19 8.81
C VAL A 191 0.22 -5.80 7.72
N TRP A 192 1.56 -5.79 7.85
CA TRP A 192 2.46 -6.37 6.85
C TRP A 192 2.79 -7.84 7.10
N GLY A 193 2.57 -8.35 8.34
CA GLY A 193 2.84 -9.75 8.69
C GLY A 193 4.33 -10.11 8.70
N GLU A 194 5.18 -9.12 8.82
CA GLU A 194 6.64 -9.22 8.82
C GLU A 194 7.22 -8.54 10.06
N ALA A 195 8.46 -8.89 10.41
CA ALA A 195 9.16 -8.19 11.49
C ALA A 195 9.44 -6.74 11.09
N TYR A 196 9.18 -5.83 12.01
CA TYR A 196 9.50 -4.41 11.82
C TYR A 196 11.02 -4.22 11.73
N LEU A 197 11.48 -3.69 10.62
CA LEU A 197 12.86 -3.23 10.47
C LEU A 197 12.89 -1.73 10.73
N ASP A 198 13.71 -1.29 11.66
CA ASP A 198 13.77 0.03 12.32
C ASP A 198 13.86 1.26 11.38
N SER A 199 14.00 1.05 10.09
CA SER A 199 14.10 2.09 9.05
C SER A 199 12.78 2.38 8.30
N ASN A 200 11.67 1.73 8.67
CA ASN A 200 10.45 1.83 7.89
C ASN A 200 9.49 2.94 8.36
N ASN A 201 9.65 4.14 7.80
CA ASN A 201 8.65 5.21 7.91
C ASN A 201 7.31 4.90 7.19
N THR A 202 7.14 3.66 6.72
CA THR A 202 6.00 3.19 5.93
C THR A 202 4.67 3.41 6.65
N VAL A 203 4.58 3.06 7.94
CA VAL A 203 3.37 3.27 8.76
C VAL A 203 2.99 4.74 8.81
N MET A 204 3.96 5.63 9.10
CA MET A 204 3.72 7.07 9.20
C MET A 204 3.18 7.65 7.88
N THR A 205 3.69 7.19 6.75
CA THR A 205 3.24 7.59 5.42
C THR A 205 1.78 7.20 5.17
N HIS A 206 1.39 5.97 5.49
CA HIS A 206 -0.01 5.52 5.33
C HIS A 206 -0.96 6.24 6.29
N ILE A 207 -0.54 6.50 7.52
CA ILE A 207 -1.32 7.32 8.48
C ILE A 207 -1.53 8.74 7.93
N ALA A 208 -0.51 9.36 7.34
CA ALA A 208 -0.63 10.69 6.73
C ALA A 208 -1.65 10.70 5.58
N ARG A 209 -1.61 9.69 4.70
CA ARG A 209 -2.58 9.52 3.59
C ARG A 209 -4.00 9.28 4.07
N LEU A 210 -4.17 8.41 5.05
CA LEU A 210 -5.49 8.17 5.64
C LEU A 210 -6.08 9.48 6.18
N ARG A 211 -5.29 10.28 6.90
CA ARG A 211 -5.72 11.59 7.39
C ARG A 211 -6.09 12.54 6.27
N GLU A 212 -5.32 12.58 5.18
CA GLU A 212 -5.61 13.39 4.02
C GLU A 212 -6.93 12.97 3.35
N LYS A 213 -7.12 11.66 3.10
CA LYS A 213 -8.37 11.11 2.54
C LYS A 213 -9.57 11.37 3.44
N MET A 214 -9.40 11.28 4.75
CA MET A 214 -10.41 11.62 5.75
C MET A 214 -10.60 13.13 5.94
N LYS A 215 -9.84 13.98 5.21
CA LYS A 215 -9.85 15.44 5.31
C LYS A 215 -9.58 15.93 6.73
N GLU A 216 -8.69 15.25 7.45
CA GLU A 216 -8.31 15.64 8.80
C GLU A 216 -7.34 16.84 8.82
N PRO A 217 -7.50 17.77 9.77
CA PRO A 217 -6.57 18.88 9.90
C PRO A 217 -5.16 18.37 10.29
N PRO A 218 -4.07 18.74 9.55
CA PRO A 218 -2.74 18.16 9.74
C PRO A 218 -2.17 18.32 11.16
N ARG A 219 -2.51 19.43 11.83
CA ARG A 219 -1.99 19.75 13.17
C ARG A 219 -2.84 19.22 14.33
N LYS A 220 -4.10 18.89 14.09
CA LYS A 220 -5.05 18.40 15.13
C LYS A 220 -5.95 17.33 14.52
N PRO A 221 -5.43 16.15 14.20
CA PRO A 221 -6.24 15.06 13.66
C PRO A 221 -7.30 14.65 14.70
N LYS A 222 -8.51 14.37 14.22
CA LYS A 222 -9.66 14.06 15.07
C LYS A 222 -9.88 12.56 15.26
N PHE A 223 -9.61 11.77 14.22
CA PHE A 223 -9.80 10.33 14.23
C PHE A 223 -8.53 9.61 14.63
N ILE A 224 -7.50 9.67 13.79
CA ILE A 224 -6.25 8.98 14.04
C ILE A 224 -5.32 9.95 14.78
N LYS A 225 -5.18 9.79 16.08
CA LYS A 225 -4.31 10.63 16.91
C LYS A 225 -2.90 10.05 16.98
N THR A 226 -1.88 10.93 17.01
CA THR A 226 -0.51 10.52 17.29
C THR A 226 -0.23 10.70 18.77
N VAL A 227 0.27 9.65 19.40
CA VAL A 227 0.86 9.70 20.74
C VAL A 227 2.37 9.72 20.57
N TRP A 228 2.95 10.91 20.72
CA TRP A 228 4.35 11.15 20.42
C TRP A 228 5.28 10.18 21.16
N GLY A 229 6.21 9.57 20.42
CA GLY A 229 7.16 8.60 20.96
C GLY A 229 6.56 7.22 21.28
N VAL A 230 5.26 7.00 21.05
CA VAL A 230 4.57 5.73 21.36
C VAL A 230 3.91 5.12 20.12
N GLY A 231 3.02 5.87 19.42
CA GLY A 231 2.29 5.31 18.27
C GLY A 231 1.02 6.10 17.92
N TYR A 232 -0.02 5.35 17.54
CA TYR A 232 -1.28 5.88 17.03
C TYR A 232 -2.48 5.29 17.78
N THR A 233 -3.57 6.06 17.85
CA THR A 233 -4.81 5.63 18.49
C THR A 233 -6.03 6.23 17.80
N ILE A 234 -7.17 5.53 17.86
CA ILE A 234 -8.51 6.03 17.54
C ILE A 234 -9.33 6.02 18.85
N GLU A 235 -10.02 7.12 19.15
CA GLU A 235 -10.87 7.28 20.36
C GLU A 235 -12.36 7.20 20.04
#